data_654c6e9e65224fdc23516fdcbff4918f
#
_entry.id   654c6e9e65224fdc23516fdcbff4918f
#
_cell.length_a   1.000
_cell.length_b   1.000
_cell.length_c   1.000
_cell.angle_alpha   90.00
_cell.angle_beta   90.00
_cell.angle_gamma   90.00
#
_symmetry.space_group_name_H-M   'P 1'
#
loop_
_entity.id
_entity.type
_entity.pdbx_description
1 polymer ?
#
loop_
_entity_poly.entity_id
_entity_poly.type
_entity_poly.pdbx_seq_one_letter_code
_entity_poly.pdbx_strand_id
1 'polypeptide(L)'
;MQRLPLLILKVLLAFIAVLVLLVVALLAGFRQQFPGEAVANYIESQARRQAGLQLDIEPLQLEWTHLSTPSVTFPRPPQLWMLPLETLAQLDQVTLPFLPILQFQQFWVQAQLYQSDLKLAVDLPGMNTLNISLDELMLQQVPLANTLPFGFPAGMISLDGEIKNLAQLQRRQQSLPIGTLQGSMTDFRFRLNQEHPLLNGLSITELNLPEVSYAISMQQQLIEISQLTLNGDLEGSVTGNIRLNERNLLESRIDLDLKVRLSQKLQDQLGPLTMMLQGFRCGDFFDVKIRGTFRQISPPFRNRCT
;
A
#
# COMPACT_ATOMS: atom_id res chain seq x y z
N MET A 1 52.40 22.05 42.77
CA MET A 1 50.92 22.33 42.75
C MET A 1 50.16 21.76 41.53
N GLN A 2 50.75 20.93 40.70
CA GLN A 2 50.12 20.41 39.44
C GLN A 2 49.33 19.10 39.61
N ARG A 3 49.28 18.45 40.78
CA ARG A 3 48.59 17.16 40.96
C ARG A 3 47.10 17.26 41.31
N LEU A 4 46.64 18.39 41.81
CA LEU A 4 45.24 18.59 42.24
C LEU A 4 44.22 18.55 41.07
N PRO A 5 44.44 19.25 39.93
CA PRO A 5 43.50 19.24 38.82
C PRO A 5 43.39 17.83 38.15
N LEU A 6 44.48 17.06 38.17
CA LEU A 6 44.51 15.71 37.60
C LEU A 6 43.71 14.71 38.46
N LEU A 7 43.69 14.92 39.77
CA LEU A 7 42.91 14.07 40.70
C LEU A 7 41.41 14.38 40.55
N ILE A 8 41.05 15.69 40.46
CA ILE A 8 39.66 16.12 40.23
C ILE A 8 39.12 15.55 38.89
N LEU A 9 39.93 15.60 37.83
CA LEU A 9 39.54 15.05 36.51
C LEU A 9 39.31 13.55 36.58
N LYS A 10 40.15 12.78 37.30
CA LYS A 10 39.95 11.33 37.47
C LYS A 10 38.69 10.97 38.26
N VAL A 11 38.40 11.75 39.33
CA VAL A 11 37.17 11.57 40.11
C VAL A 11 35.94 11.91 39.29
N LEU A 12 35.96 12.97 38.48
CA LEU A 12 34.87 13.33 37.58
C LEU A 12 34.63 12.27 36.52
N LEU A 13 35.70 11.75 35.91
CA LEU A 13 35.60 10.63 34.92
C LEU A 13 35.03 9.37 35.54
N ALA A 14 35.49 9.03 36.77
CA ALA A 14 34.95 7.86 37.47
C ALA A 14 33.47 8.04 37.82
N PHE A 15 33.05 9.26 38.24
CA PHE A 15 31.64 9.54 38.50
C PHE A 15 30.78 9.46 37.26
N ILE A 16 31.24 10.00 36.12
CA ILE A 16 30.56 9.90 34.84
C ILE A 16 30.43 8.42 34.42
N ALA A 17 31.49 7.65 34.55
CA ALA A 17 31.46 6.21 34.22
C ALA A 17 30.45 5.43 35.08
N VAL A 18 30.37 5.71 36.39
CA VAL A 18 29.38 5.08 37.28
C VAL A 18 27.98 5.54 36.92
N LEU A 19 27.76 6.79 36.59
CA LEU A 19 26.45 7.30 36.15
C LEU A 19 25.98 6.62 34.85
N VAL A 20 26.90 6.50 33.90
CA VAL A 20 26.60 5.79 32.62
C VAL A 20 26.26 4.32 32.87
N LEU A 21 27.03 3.63 33.70
CA LEU A 21 26.75 2.24 34.07
C LEU A 21 25.39 2.08 34.76
N LEU A 22 25.04 3.00 35.65
CA LEU A 22 23.76 3.00 36.34
C LEU A 22 22.60 3.23 35.36
N VAL A 23 22.73 4.16 34.43
CA VAL A 23 21.74 4.39 33.38
C VAL A 23 21.58 3.16 32.48
N VAL A 24 22.68 2.56 32.05
CA VAL A 24 22.66 1.32 31.25
C VAL A 24 22.00 0.18 32.02
N ALA A 25 22.30 0.01 33.31
CA ALA A 25 21.68 -1.04 34.12
C ALA A 25 20.17 -0.81 34.31
N LEU A 26 19.73 0.45 34.52
CA LEU A 26 18.31 0.79 34.60
C LEU A 26 17.59 0.52 33.29
N LEU A 27 18.16 0.91 32.17
CA LEU A 27 17.58 0.66 30.84
C LEU A 27 17.52 -0.84 30.54
N ALA A 28 18.56 -1.60 30.90
CA ALA A 28 18.58 -3.04 30.73
C ALA A 28 17.51 -3.72 31.60
N GLY A 29 17.35 -3.29 32.86
CA GLY A 29 16.30 -3.78 33.75
C GLY A 29 14.88 -3.47 33.25
N PHE A 30 14.68 -2.26 32.74
CA PHE A 30 13.40 -1.85 32.17
C PHE A 30 13.08 -2.67 30.90
N ARG A 31 14.08 -2.92 30.06
CA ARG A 31 13.92 -3.77 28.87
C ARG A 31 13.47 -5.19 29.22
N GLN A 32 14.07 -5.80 30.25
CA GLN A 32 13.70 -7.18 30.67
C GLN A 32 12.28 -7.30 31.25
N GLN A 33 11.78 -6.22 31.83
CA GLN A 33 10.44 -6.18 32.44
C GLN A 33 9.39 -5.44 31.58
N PHE A 34 9.74 -5.14 30.31
CA PHE A 34 8.82 -4.43 29.42
C PHE A 34 7.55 -5.25 29.18
N PRO A 35 6.35 -4.71 29.49
CA PRO A 35 5.09 -5.43 29.37
C PRO A 35 4.59 -5.42 27.92
N GLY A 36 5.34 -6.03 27.00
CA GLY A 36 5.10 -5.97 25.55
C GLY A 36 3.73 -6.46 25.13
N GLU A 37 3.22 -7.52 25.77
CA GLU A 37 1.87 -8.04 25.54
C GLU A 37 0.78 -7.05 25.97
N ALA A 38 0.93 -6.42 27.13
CA ALA A 38 -0.04 -5.44 27.62
C ALA A 38 -0.09 -4.19 26.71
N VAL A 39 1.06 -3.77 26.17
CA VAL A 39 1.13 -2.65 25.23
C VAL A 39 0.52 -3.04 23.88
N ALA A 40 0.79 -4.24 23.36
CA ALA A 40 0.17 -4.75 22.14
C ALA A 40 -1.37 -4.75 22.27
N ASN A 41 -1.90 -5.38 23.32
CA ASN A 41 -3.34 -5.42 23.62
C ASN A 41 -3.97 -4.02 23.76
N TYR A 42 -3.22 -3.06 24.32
CA TYR A 42 -3.67 -1.67 24.40
C TYR A 42 -3.80 -1.04 23.02
N ILE A 43 -2.78 -1.20 22.17
CA ILE A 43 -2.78 -0.67 20.79
C ILE A 43 -3.92 -1.29 19.98
N GLU A 44 -4.12 -2.60 20.03
CA GLU A 44 -5.22 -3.30 19.38
C GLU A 44 -6.58 -2.77 19.81
N SER A 45 -6.76 -2.60 21.14
CA SER A 45 -8.01 -2.06 21.70
C SER A 45 -8.28 -0.64 21.22
N GLN A 46 -7.25 0.20 21.10
CA GLN A 46 -7.36 1.57 20.58
C GLN A 46 -7.65 1.59 19.08
N ALA A 47 -6.96 0.78 18.29
CA ALA A 47 -7.21 0.63 16.86
C ALA A 47 -8.68 0.22 16.59
N ARG A 48 -9.17 -0.74 17.37
CA ARG A 48 -10.57 -1.19 17.30
C ARG A 48 -11.57 -0.10 17.68
N ARG A 49 -11.29 0.64 18.77
CA ARG A 49 -12.21 1.69 19.27
C ARG A 49 -12.22 2.94 18.40
N GLN A 50 -11.04 3.38 17.95
CA GLN A 50 -10.91 4.67 17.24
C GLN A 50 -11.11 4.54 15.74
N ALA A 51 -10.52 3.51 15.13
CA ALA A 51 -10.52 3.32 13.69
C ALA A 51 -11.43 2.18 13.20
N GLY A 52 -12.00 1.37 14.11
CA GLY A 52 -12.74 0.17 13.73
C GLY A 52 -11.87 -0.94 13.12
N LEU A 53 -10.54 -0.80 13.21
CA LEU A 53 -9.59 -1.75 12.69
C LEU A 53 -9.35 -2.89 13.68
N GLN A 54 -9.43 -4.11 13.19
CA GLN A 54 -8.98 -5.28 13.91
C GLN A 54 -7.52 -5.52 13.55
N LEU A 55 -6.67 -5.57 14.57
CA LEU A 55 -5.25 -5.90 14.46
C LEU A 55 -4.97 -7.04 15.41
N ASP A 56 -3.99 -7.84 15.07
CA ASP A 56 -3.40 -8.85 15.95
C ASP A 56 -1.88 -8.57 15.95
N ILE A 57 -1.37 -8.16 17.10
CA ILE A 57 0.00 -7.69 17.27
C ILE A 57 0.73 -8.66 18.18
N GLU A 58 1.77 -9.30 17.68
CA GLU A 58 2.65 -10.11 18.53
C GLU A 58 3.31 -9.25 19.62
N PRO A 59 3.73 -9.86 20.76
CA PRO A 59 4.28 -9.12 21.89
C PRO A 59 5.41 -8.18 21.47
N LEU A 60 5.27 -6.91 21.85
CA LEU A 60 6.26 -5.88 21.58
C LEU A 60 7.54 -6.11 22.40
N GLN A 61 8.67 -5.87 21.79
CA GLN A 61 9.99 -5.96 22.40
C GLN A 61 10.65 -4.58 22.41
N LEU A 62 11.16 -4.21 23.57
CA LEU A 62 11.89 -2.96 23.73
C LEU A 62 13.37 -3.19 23.44
N GLU A 63 13.85 -2.64 22.34
CA GLU A 63 15.26 -2.61 21.98
C GLU A 63 15.92 -1.29 22.45
N TRP A 64 17.24 -1.17 22.34
CA TRP A 64 17.96 0.03 22.75
C TRP A 64 17.59 1.30 21.99
N THR A 65 17.27 1.15 20.72
CA THR A 65 17.03 2.27 19.81
C THR A 65 15.62 2.29 19.21
N HIS A 66 14.86 1.22 19.40
CA HIS A 66 13.55 1.05 18.77
C HIS A 66 12.65 0.10 19.57
N LEU A 67 11.37 0.20 19.32
CA LEU A 67 10.37 -0.80 19.69
C LEU A 67 10.17 -1.71 18.48
N SER A 68 10.10 -3.02 18.69
CA SER A 68 9.88 -3.98 17.61
C SER A 68 8.79 -4.98 17.96
N THR A 69 8.14 -5.53 16.93
CA THR A 69 7.31 -6.73 17.04
C THR A 69 7.59 -7.64 15.86
N PRO A 70 7.61 -8.96 16.05
CA PRO A 70 7.83 -9.90 14.97
C PRO A 70 6.79 -9.80 13.87
N SER A 71 5.50 -9.65 14.22
CA SER A 71 4.45 -9.49 13.23
C SER A 71 3.26 -8.66 13.71
N VAL A 72 2.59 -8.04 12.73
CA VAL A 72 1.27 -7.39 12.86
C VAL A 72 0.37 -7.93 11.78
N THR A 73 -0.68 -8.59 12.16
CA THR A 73 -1.64 -9.22 11.25
C THR A 73 -2.91 -8.37 11.14
N PHE A 74 -3.38 -8.18 9.92
CA PHE A 74 -4.65 -7.53 9.59
C PHE A 74 -5.65 -8.62 9.20
N PRO A 75 -6.51 -9.08 10.13
CA PRO A 75 -7.52 -10.07 9.80
C PRO A 75 -8.55 -9.50 8.83
N ARG A 76 -9.20 -10.38 8.08
CA ARG A 76 -10.25 -9.99 7.14
C ARG A 76 -11.42 -9.32 7.86
N PRO A 77 -11.78 -8.07 7.49
CA PRO A 77 -12.97 -7.43 8.05
C PRO A 77 -14.24 -8.16 7.60
N PRO A 78 -15.30 -8.17 8.43
CA PRO A 78 -16.56 -8.88 8.13
C PRO A 78 -17.20 -8.48 6.80
N GLN A 79 -16.98 -7.23 6.35
CA GLN A 79 -17.53 -6.71 5.08
C GLN A 79 -16.93 -7.39 3.85
N LEU A 80 -15.76 -8.01 3.99
CA LEU A 80 -15.03 -8.71 2.94
C LEU A 80 -15.12 -10.23 3.07
N TRP A 81 -16.18 -10.72 3.70
CA TRP A 81 -16.39 -12.17 3.94
C TRP A 81 -16.37 -13.02 2.65
N MET A 82 -16.67 -12.41 1.49
CA MET A 82 -16.62 -13.10 0.20
C MET A 82 -15.19 -13.44 -0.27
N LEU A 83 -14.17 -12.77 0.25
CA LEU A 83 -12.79 -13.10 -0.11
C LEU A 83 -12.39 -14.40 0.59
N PRO A 84 -11.79 -15.36 -0.14
CA PRO A 84 -11.33 -16.63 0.43
C PRO A 84 -10.00 -16.46 1.20
N LEU A 85 -9.88 -15.41 2.01
CA LEU A 85 -8.70 -15.07 2.77
C LEU A 85 -9.08 -14.85 4.23
N GLU A 86 -8.33 -15.42 5.15
CA GLU A 86 -8.48 -15.16 6.59
C GLU A 86 -7.81 -13.84 7.00
N THR A 87 -6.70 -13.53 6.35
CA THR A 87 -5.85 -12.36 6.61
C THR A 87 -5.75 -11.51 5.35
N LEU A 88 -5.94 -10.20 5.49
CA LEU A 88 -5.76 -9.25 4.38
C LEU A 88 -4.30 -8.92 4.13
N ALA A 89 -3.55 -8.69 5.20
CA ALA A 89 -2.14 -8.36 5.15
C ALA A 89 -1.44 -8.80 6.43
N GLN A 90 -0.16 -9.09 6.31
CA GLN A 90 0.74 -9.35 7.42
C GLN A 90 1.98 -8.49 7.22
N LEU A 91 2.34 -7.75 8.26
CA LEU A 91 3.58 -6.99 8.35
C LEU A 91 4.53 -7.76 9.24
N ASP A 92 5.70 -8.06 8.74
CA ASP A 92 6.75 -8.74 9.50
C ASP A 92 7.83 -7.74 9.91
N GLN A 93 8.56 -8.04 10.98
CA GLN A 93 9.69 -7.26 11.47
C GLN A 93 9.38 -5.77 11.66
N VAL A 94 8.22 -5.46 12.23
CA VAL A 94 7.78 -4.07 12.43
C VAL A 94 8.66 -3.39 13.46
N THR A 95 9.26 -2.26 13.10
CA THR A 95 10.17 -1.49 13.94
C THR A 95 9.76 -0.03 14.03
N LEU A 96 9.87 0.52 15.23
CA LEU A 96 9.56 1.90 15.57
C LEU A 96 10.75 2.53 16.30
N PRO A 97 11.59 3.34 15.64
CA PRO A 97 12.75 3.95 16.27
C PRO A 97 12.36 5.13 17.17
N PHE A 98 13.08 5.27 18.29
CA PHE A 98 12.81 6.33 19.27
C PHE A 98 13.44 7.67 18.92
N LEU A 99 14.59 7.66 18.23
CA LEU A 99 15.35 8.87 18.01
C LEU A 99 14.57 9.98 17.28
N PRO A 100 13.85 9.69 16.18
CA PRO A 100 13.02 10.68 15.51
C PRO A 100 11.86 11.19 16.36
N ILE A 101 11.29 10.33 17.22
CA ILE A 101 10.21 10.69 18.14
C ILE A 101 10.73 11.68 19.19
N LEU A 102 11.90 11.41 19.76
CA LEU A 102 12.53 12.28 20.76
C LEU A 102 12.91 13.65 20.19
N GLN A 103 13.17 13.73 18.90
CA GLN A 103 13.43 14.98 18.20
C GLN A 103 12.15 15.73 17.79
N PHE A 104 10.95 15.19 18.05
CA PHE A 104 9.65 15.76 17.68
C PHE A 104 9.51 16.11 16.20
N GLN A 105 10.22 15.39 15.31
CA GLN A 105 10.20 15.65 13.88
C GLN A 105 9.22 14.73 13.15
N GLN A 106 9.39 13.45 13.30
CA GLN A 106 8.59 12.44 12.61
C GLN A 106 8.43 11.19 13.45
N PHE A 107 7.27 10.58 13.32
CA PHE A 107 7.02 9.22 13.77
C PHE A 107 7.04 8.34 12.54
N TRP A 108 7.94 7.38 12.47
CA TRP A 108 7.99 6.46 11.35
C TRP A 108 8.13 5.01 11.80
N VAL A 109 7.54 4.14 11.00
CA VAL A 109 7.53 2.70 11.18
C VAL A 109 8.13 2.07 9.94
N GLN A 110 9.01 1.11 10.15
CA GLN A 110 9.48 0.22 9.10
C GLN A 110 8.94 -1.17 9.35
N ALA A 111 8.54 -1.84 8.29
CA ALA A 111 8.03 -3.20 8.32
C ALA A 111 8.35 -3.91 7.01
N GLN A 112 8.22 -5.22 6.99
CA GLN A 112 8.23 -6.00 5.76
C GLN A 112 6.80 -6.43 5.42
N LEU A 113 6.35 -6.07 4.22
CA LEU A 113 5.09 -6.54 3.66
C LEU A 113 5.40 -7.58 2.58
N TYR A 114 5.15 -8.87 2.86
CA TYR A 114 5.48 -9.96 1.95
C TYR A 114 6.93 -9.89 1.44
N GLN A 115 7.90 -9.74 2.35
CA GLN A 115 9.34 -9.62 2.10
C GLN A 115 9.77 -8.30 1.40
N SER A 116 8.88 -7.35 1.23
CA SER A 116 9.17 -6.04 0.63
C SER A 116 9.19 -4.96 1.69
N ASP A 117 10.09 -3.99 1.55
CA ASP A 117 10.26 -2.94 2.55
C ASP A 117 9.12 -1.93 2.49
N LEU A 118 8.38 -1.82 3.59
CA LEU A 118 7.33 -0.83 3.80
C LEU A 118 7.81 0.22 4.80
N LYS A 119 7.72 1.48 4.44
CA LYS A 119 7.98 2.63 5.32
C LYS A 119 6.73 3.48 5.45
N LEU A 120 6.35 3.76 6.68
CA LEU A 120 5.24 4.65 7.02
C LEU A 120 5.79 5.77 7.88
N ALA A 121 5.59 7.02 7.48
CA ALA A 121 6.05 8.19 8.24
C ALA A 121 4.91 9.17 8.48
N VAL A 122 4.76 9.62 9.73
CA VAL A 122 3.77 10.62 10.13
C VAL A 122 4.50 11.85 10.66
N ASP A 123 4.19 13.00 10.11
CA ASP A 123 4.82 14.27 10.55
C ASP A 123 4.31 14.70 11.94
N LEU A 124 5.25 15.03 12.82
CA LEU A 124 5.00 15.68 14.10
C LEU A 124 5.42 17.18 13.99
N PRO A 125 4.74 18.15 14.50
CA PRO A 125 3.54 18.17 15.30
C PRO A 125 2.27 18.23 14.43
N GLY A 126 1.21 17.63 14.91
CA GLY A 126 -0.12 17.73 14.28
C GLY A 126 -0.62 16.42 13.66
N MET A 127 0.25 15.44 13.43
CA MET A 127 -0.12 14.10 12.89
C MET A 127 -1.10 14.18 11.70
N ASN A 128 -0.84 15.12 10.79
CA ASN A 128 -1.82 15.45 9.75
C ASN A 128 -1.48 14.81 8.41
N THR A 129 -0.24 14.39 8.22
CA THR A 129 0.25 13.79 6.98
C THR A 129 0.85 12.42 7.27
N LEU A 130 0.45 11.42 6.49
CA LEU A 130 1.05 10.08 6.46
C LEU A 130 1.72 9.90 5.10
N ASN A 131 3.01 9.64 5.10
CA ASN A 131 3.77 9.24 3.94
C ASN A 131 3.91 7.71 3.94
N ILE A 132 3.72 7.10 2.80
CA ILE A 132 3.79 5.65 2.59
C ILE A 132 4.78 5.42 1.46
N SER A 133 5.77 4.56 1.68
CA SER A 133 6.68 4.09 0.63
C SER A 133 6.77 2.57 0.70
N LEU A 134 6.63 1.92 -0.44
CA LEU A 134 6.72 0.48 -0.58
C LEU A 134 7.60 0.18 -1.79
N ASP A 135 8.67 -0.58 -1.56
CA ASP A 135 9.64 -0.90 -2.58
C ASP A 135 9.53 -2.37 -2.99
N GLU A 136 9.41 -2.61 -4.32
CA GLU A 136 9.53 -3.92 -4.96
C GLU A 136 8.63 -5.03 -4.39
N LEU A 137 7.36 -4.74 -4.12
CA LEU A 137 6.40 -5.76 -3.69
C LEU A 137 6.13 -6.75 -4.82
N MET A 138 6.44 -8.01 -4.59
CA MET A 138 6.14 -9.10 -5.53
C MET A 138 4.65 -9.46 -5.50
N LEU A 139 3.91 -9.16 -6.58
CA LEU A 139 2.46 -9.38 -6.65
C LEU A 139 2.06 -10.84 -6.44
N GLN A 140 2.86 -11.80 -6.89
CA GLN A 140 2.61 -13.22 -6.70
C GLN A 140 2.65 -13.68 -5.23
N GLN A 141 3.27 -12.90 -4.34
CA GLN A 141 3.30 -13.17 -2.89
C GLN A 141 2.07 -12.60 -2.17
N VAL A 142 1.33 -11.71 -2.81
CA VAL A 142 0.12 -11.11 -2.24
C VAL A 142 -1.05 -12.09 -2.35
N PRO A 143 -1.59 -12.62 -1.24
CA PRO A 143 -2.66 -13.62 -1.30
C PRO A 143 -3.89 -13.15 -2.07
N LEU A 144 -4.25 -11.85 -1.95
CA LEU A 144 -5.38 -11.26 -2.67
C LEU A 144 -5.20 -11.34 -4.20
N ALA A 145 -3.98 -11.17 -4.70
CA ALA A 145 -3.70 -11.25 -6.13
C ALA A 145 -4.02 -12.65 -6.71
N ASN A 146 -3.83 -13.68 -5.90
CA ASN A 146 -4.09 -15.07 -6.29
C ASN A 146 -5.58 -15.46 -6.22
N THR A 147 -6.45 -14.59 -5.71
CA THR A 147 -7.90 -14.83 -5.64
C THR A 147 -8.69 -14.20 -6.79
N LEU A 148 -8.01 -13.52 -7.71
CA LEU A 148 -8.67 -12.88 -8.83
C LEU A 148 -9.28 -13.93 -9.77
N PRO A 149 -10.57 -13.83 -10.12
CA PRO A 149 -11.25 -14.87 -10.90
C PRO A 149 -10.76 -14.94 -12.34
N PHE A 150 -10.26 -13.84 -12.88
CA PHE A 150 -9.89 -13.72 -14.28
C PHE A 150 -8.43 -14.09 -14.59
N GLY A 151 -7.57 -14.19 -13.58
CA GLY A 151 -6.17 -14.52 -13.80
C GLY A 151 -5.27 -14.18 -12.62
N PHE A 152 -3.98 -14.40 -12.82
CA PHE A 152 -2.95 -14.34 -11.80
C PHE A 152 -1.94 -13.27 -12.19
N PRO A 153 -1.88 -12.11 -11.47
CA PRO A 153 -0.85 -11.11 -11.69
C PRO A 153 0.50 -11.56 -11.10
N ALA A 154 1.56 -11.22 -11.81
CA ALA A 154 2.93 -11.36 -11.36
C ALA A 154 3.71 -10.10 -11.74
N GLY A 155 4.81 -9.84 -11.08
CA GLY A 155 5.65 -8.65 -11.29
C GLY A 155 5.95 -7.96 -9.97
N MET A 156 6.64 -6.86 -10.04
CA MET A 156 7.01 -6.04 -8.88
C MET A 156 6.27 -4.71 -8.91
N ILE A 157 5.80 -4.26 -7.77
CA ILE A 157 5.14 -2.96 -7.61
C ILE A 157 5.90 -2.13 -6.60
N SER A 158 6.22 -0.90 -6.97
CA SER A 158 6.75 0.13 -6.06
C SER A 158 5.78 1.30 -6.03
N LEU A 159 5.58 1.86 -4.85
CA LEU A 159 4.67 2.97 -4.67
C LEU A 159 5.16 3.94 -3.61
N ASP A 160 4.87 5.22 -3.86
CA ASP A 160 4.97 6.31 -2.89
C ASP A 160 3.61 6.98 -2.77
N GLY A 161 3.22 7.28 -1.55
CA GLY A 161 1.93 7.89 -1.27
C GLY A 161 1.99 8.90 -0.14
N GLU A 162 1.11 9.88 -0.21
CA GLU A 162 0.90 10.88 0.83
C GLU A 162 -0.59 10.96 1.15
N ILE A 163 -0.94 10.83 2.42
CA ILE A 163 -2.32 10.99 2.91
C ILE A 163 -2.35 12.17 3.88
N LYS A 164 -3.15 13.18 3.56
CA LYS A 164 -3.34 14.41 4.36
C LYS A 164 -4.64 14.37 5.15
N ASN A 165 -4.73 15.24 6.14
CA ASN A 165 -5.92 15.45 6.98
C ASN A 165 -6.28 14.25 7.87
N LEU A 166 -5.29 13.50 8.35
CA LEU A 166 -5.49 12.38 9.26
C LEU A 166 -6.23 12.77 10.56
N ALA A 167 -6.01 13.98 11.07
CA ALA A 167 -6.68 14.48 12.27
C ALA A 167 -8.21 14.58 12.10
N GLN A 168 -8.71 14.69 10.87
CA GLN A 168 -10.14 14.76 10.59
C GLN A 168 -10.80 13.36 10.66
N LEU A 169 -10.04 12.29 10.39
CA LEU A 169 -10.51 10.91 10.57
C LEU A 169 -10.88 10.62 12.04
N GLN A 170 -10.12 11.18 12.99
CA GLN A 170 -10.38 11.00 14.43
C GLN A 170 -11.66 11.71 14.89
N ARG A 171 -12.05 12.79 14.25
CA ARG A 171 -13.20 13.62 14.68
C ARG A 171 -14.56 13.14 14.15
N ARG A 172 -14.63 12.01 13.45
CA ARG A 172 -15.87 11.51 12.78
C ARG A 172 -16.53 12.59 11.90
N GLN A 173 -15.82 13.64 11.53
CA GLN A 173 -16.29 14.61 10.57
C GLN A 173 -16.20 14.00 9.17
N GLN A 174 -17.24 14.16 8.37
CA GLN A 174 -17.50 13.51 7.08
C GLN A 174 -16.49 13.83 5.96
N SER A 175 -15.33 14.38 6.26
CA SER A 175 -14.29 14.62 5.27
C SER A 175 -13.33 13.42 5.22
N LEU A 176 -13.46 12.64 4.18
CA LEU A 176 -12.48 11.59 3.84
C LEU A 176 -11.09 12.20 3.62
N PRO A 177 -10.02 11.45 3.89
CA PRO A 177 -8.66 11.93 3.69
C PRO A 177 -8.43 12.32 2.23
N ILE A 178 -7.52 13.26 2.02
CA ILE A 178 -6.99 13.59 0.71
C ILE A 178 -5.68 12.81 0.56
N GLY A 179 -5.55 12.06 -0.51
CA GLY A 179 -4.35 11.25 -0.74
C GLY A 179 -3.86 11.36 -2.17
N THR A 180 -2.56 11.18 -2.33
CA THR A 180 -1.91 10.96 -3.61
C THR A 180 -1.12 9.67 -3.55
N LEU A 181 -1.13 8.91 -4.62
CA LEU A 181 -0.39 7.68 -4.77
C LEU A 181 0.24 7.68 -6.16
N GLN A 182 1.54 7.44 -6.23
CA GLN A 182 2.26 7.30 -7.47
C GLN A 182 3.20 6.10 -7.39
N GLY A 183 3.52 5.51 -8.53
CA GLY A 183 4.42 4.39 -8.53
C GLY A 183 4.54 3.75 -9.89
N SER A 184 5.19 2.60 -9.88
CA SER A 184 5.40 1.79 -11.07
C SER A 184 5.22 0.31 -10.78
N MET A 185 4.89 -0.43 -11.84
CA MET A 185 5.01 -1.88 -11.84
C MET A 185 6.03 -2.25 -12.91
N THR A 186 6.94 -3.13 -12.56
CA THR A 186 7.96 -3.67 -13.47
C THR A 186 7.72 -5.17 -13.67
N ASP A 187 8.03 -5.64 -14.87
CA ASP A 187 7.84 -7.04 -15.26
C ASP A 187 6.41 -7.55 -15.00
N PHE A 188 5.42 -6.67 -15.13
CA PHE A 188 4.04 -7.04 -14.89
C PHE A 188 3.56 -8.03 -15.95
N ARG A 189 3.07 -9.18 -15.49
CA ARG A 189 2.48 -10.24 -16.29
C ARG A 189 1.14 -10.60 -15.70
N PHE A 190 0.15 -10.73 -16.54
CA PHE A 190 -1.17 -11.19 -16.14
C PHE A 190 -1.50 -12.45 -16.89
N ARG A 191 -1.39 -13.60 -16.20
CA ARG A 191 -1.76 -14.90 -16.75
C ARG A 191 -3.26 -15.08 -16.65
N LEU A 192 -3.94 -15.22 -17.77
CA LEU A 192 -5.38 -15.40 -17.82
C LEU A 192 -5.78 -16.79 -17.31
N ASN A 193 -6.84 -16.83 -16.50
CA ASN A 193 -7.44 -18.10 -16.08
C ASN A 193 -8.30 -18.68 -17.21
N GLN A 194 -7.76 -19.62 -17.95
CA GLN A 194 -8.42 -20.27 -19.09
C GLN A 194 -9.65 -21.10 -18.68
N GLU A 195 -9.78 -21.45 -17.40
CA GLU A 195 -10.95 -22.17 -16.88
C GLU A 195 -12.16 -21.24 -16.70
N HIS A 196 -11.92 -19.91 -16.72
CA HIS A 196 -13.02 -18.96 -16.57
C HIS A 196 -13.91 -18.95 -17.83
N PRO A 197 -15.24 -19.09 -17.70
CA PRO A 197 -16.14 -19.23 -18.85
C PRO A 197 -16.06 -18.13 -19.90
N LEU A 198 -15.76 -16.89 -19.48
CA LEU A 198 -15.63 -15.73 -20.37
C LEU A 198 -14.28 -15.71 -21.12
N LEU A 199 -13.29 -16.44 -20.65
CA LEU A 199 -11.93 -16.47 -21.21
C LEU A 199 -11.64 -17.76 -21.94
N ASN A 200 -12.51 -18.74 -21.76
CA ASN A 200 -12.41 -20.03 -22.46
C ASN A 200 -12.56 -19.82 -23.98
N GLY A 201 -11.58 -20.27 -24.72
CA GLY A 201 -11.51 -20.08 -26.18
C GLY A 201 -10.76 -18.86 -26.66
N LEU A 202 -10.26 -17.99 -25.74
CA LEU A 202 -9.27 -16.97 -26.10
C LEU A 202 -7.90 -17.62 -26.26
N SER A 203 -7.20 -17.28 -27.34
CA SER A 203 -5.83 -17.74 -27.57
C SER A 203 -4.80 -16.96 -26.72
N ILE A 204 -5.25 -15.98 -25.94
CA ILE A 204 -4.41 -15.18 -25.06
C ILE A 204 -4.22 -15.95 -23.76
N THR A 205 -3.00 -16.33 -23.46
CA THR A 205 -2.64 -17.02 -22.20
C THR A 205 -2.06 -16.05 -21.18
N GLU A 206 -1.36 -15.03 -21.65
CA GLU A 206 -0.64 -14.08 -20.81
C GLU A 206 -0.57 -12.72 -21.49
N LEU A 207 -0.76 -11.68 -20.69
CA LEU A 207 -0.53 -10.28 -21.03
C LEU A 207 0.77 -9.84 -20.37
N ASN A 208 1.70 -9.28 -21.14
CA ASN A 208 3.00 -8.83 -20.65
C ASN A 208 3.10 -7.30 -20.80
N LEU A 209 3.31 -6.62 -19.67
CA LEU A 209 3.51 -5.19 -19.56
C LEU A 209 4.80 -4.93 -18.78
N PRO A 210 5.96 -4.87 -19.46
CA PRO A 210 7.27 -4.70 -18.81
C PRO A 210 7.33 -3.49 -17.89
N GLU A 211 6.58 -2.44 -18.21
CA GLU A 211 6.53 -1.23 -17.41
C GLU A 211 5.12 -0.64 -17.40
N VAL A 212 4.64 -0.35 -16.19
CA VAL A 212 3.39 0.37 -15.97
C VAL A 212 3.68 1.46 -14.95
N SER A 213 3.38 2.72 -15.28
CA SER A 213 3.47 3.83 -14.32
C SER A 213 2.08 4.36 -14.00
N TYR A 214 1.88 4.80 -12.77
CA TYR A 214 0.58 5.32 -12.34
C TYR A 214 0.72 6.49 -11.39
N ALA A 215 -0.25 7.41 -11.49
CA ALA A 215 -0.47 8.48 -10.54
C ALA A 215 -1.98 8.59 -10.27
N ILE A 216 -2.33 8.50 -9.02
CA ILE A 216 -3.70 8.45 -8.54
C ILE A 216 -3.84 9.49 -7.43
N SER A 217 -4.92 10.24 -7.43
CA SER A 217 -5.30 11.09 -6.31
C SER A 217 -6.65 10.66 -5.75
N MET A 218 -6.82 10.86 -4.46
CA MET A 218 -8.07 10.61 -3.76
C MET A 218 -8.51 11.87 -3.03
N GLN A 219 -9.71 12.34 -3.33
CA GLN A 219 -10.33 13.45 -2.62
C GLN A 219 -11.74 13.02 -2.21
N GLN A 220 -11.95 12.87 -0.92
CA GLN A 220 -13.20 12.35 -0.39
C GLN A 220 -13.52 10.96 -1.00
N GLN A 221 -14.64 10.83 -1.69
CA GLN A 221 -15.07 9.58 -2.34
C GLN A 221 -14.61 9.48 -3.78
N LEU A 222 -13.89 10.48 -4.31
CA LEU A 222 -13.44 10.51 -5.68
C LEU A 222 -11.98 10.05 -5.76
N ILE A 223 -11.75 8.97 -6.46
CA ILE A 223 -10.43 8.53 -6.89
C ILE A 223 -10.25 9.00 -8.33
N GLU A 224 -9.24 9.81 -8.57
CA GLU A 224 -8.87 10.28 -9.90
C GLU A 224 -7.59 9.57 -10.35
N ILE A 225 -7.66 8.91 -11.48
CA ILE A 225 -6.51 8.33 -12.17
C ILE A 225 -6.03 9.41 -13.13
N SER A 226 -5.05 10.20 -12.68
CA SER A 226 -4.48 11.28 -13.49
C SER A 226 -3.57 10.75 -14.59
N GLN A 227 -2.90 9.62 -14.31
CA GLN A 227 -2.04 8.95 -15.25
C GLN A 227 -1.97 7.46 -14.91
N LEU A 228 -2.21 6.62 -15.89
CA LEU A 228 -1.83 5.21 -15.88
C LEU A 228 -1.28 4.93 -17.28
N THR A 229 0.04 4.78 -17.39
CA THR A 229 0.72 4.52 -18.65
C THR A 229 1.09 3.05 -18.73
N LEU A 230 0.77 2.42 -19.83
CA LEU A 230 1.02 1.02 -20.11
C LEU A 230 2.08 0.91 -21.20
N ASN A 231 3.03 0.00 -21.04
CA ASN A 231 4.06 -0.30 -22.04
C ASN A 231 4.20 -1.82 -22.18
N GLY A 232 4.16 -2.33 -23.41
CA GLY A 232 4.28 -3.75 -23.71
C GLY A 232 3.21 -4.28 -24.66
N ASP A 233 2.53 -5.40 -24.32
CA ASP A 233 1.47 -5.98 -25.15
C ASP A 233 0.28 -5.02 -25.32
N LEU A 234 0.07 -4.14 -24.34
CA LEU A 234 -0.77 -2.94 -24.43
C LEU A 234 0.11 -1.72 -24.24
N GLU A 235 0.06 -0.79 -25.18
CA GLU A 235 0.77 0.48 -25.10
C GLU A 235 -0.23 1.63 -25.11
N GLY A 236 -0.15 2.53 -24.13
CA GLY A 236 -1.06 3.67 -24.08
C GLY A 236 -1.31 4.19 -22.68
N SER A 237 -2.47 4.80 -22.50
CA SER A 237 -2.82 5.44 -21.24
C SER A 237 -4.28 5.19 -20.84
N VAL A 238 -4.50 5.21 -19.54
CA VAL A 238 -5.83 5.19 -18.92
C VAL A 238 -5.92 6.40 -18.00
N THR A 239 -7.01 7.16 -18.13
CA THR A 239 -7.32 8.28 -17.25
C THR A 239 -8.80 8.21 -16.84
N GLY A 240 -9.16 8.94 -15.82
CA GLY A 240 -10.57 8.99 -15.42
C GLY A 240 -10.77 9.00 -13.92
N ASN A 241 -11.97 8.65 -13.50
CA ASN A 241 -12.31 8.70 -12.08
C ASN A 241 -13.19 7.52 -11.64
N ILE A 242 -13.08 7.21 -10.34
CA ILE A 242 -13.89 6.23 -9.65
C ILE A 242 -14.52 6.92 -8.45
N ARG A 243 -15.84 6.95 -8.38
CA ARG A 243 -16.56 7.47 -7.22
C ARG A 243 -16.96 6.33 -6.31
N LEU A 244 -16.32 6.25 -5.16
CA LEU A 244 -16.56 5.22 -4.16
C LEU A 244 -17.96 5.35 -3.54
N ASN A 245 -18.60 4.21 -3.35
CA ASN A 245 -19.81 4.10 -2.53
C ASN A 245 -19.44 3.44 -1.20
N GLU A 246 -19.42 4.20 -0.10
CA GLU A 246 -19.01 3.71 1.22
C GLU A 246 -19.87 2.57 1.76
N ARG A 247 -21.15 2.54 1.37
CA ARG A 247 -22.09 1.51 1.85
C ARG A 247 -21.97 0.21 1.08
N ASN A 248 -21.60 0.29 -0.20
CA ASN A 248 -21.45 -0.86 -1.07
C ASN A 248 -20.42 -0.56 -2.15
N LEU A 249 -19.20 -1.07 -1.98
CA LEU A 249 -18.11 -0.85 -2.92
C LEU A 249 -18.42 -1.34 -4.35
N LEU A 250 -19.26 -2.37 -4.49
CA LEU A 250 -19.66 -2.87 -5.81
C LEU A 250 -20.54 -1.88 -6.59
N GLU A 251 -21.18 -0.94 -5.90
CA GLU A 251 -21.98 0.14 -6.51
C GLU A 251 -21.16 1.44 -6.76
N SER A 252 -19.84 1.37 -6.53
CA SER A 252 -18.94 2.48 -6.89
C SER A 252 -18.97 2.72 -8.39
N ARG A 253 -19.03 3.98 -8.79
CA ARG A 253 -19.14 4.38 -10.20
C ARG A 253 -17.77 4.54 -10.82
N ILE A 254 -17.64 4.03 -12.03
CA ILE A 254 -16.42 4.07 -12.84
C ILE A 254 -16.70 4.95 -14.07
N ASP A 255 -15.79 5.85 -14.40
CA ASP A 255 -15.73 6.62 -15.66
C ASP A 255 -14.27 6.70 -16.08
N LEU A 256 -13.85 5.82 -17.00
CA LEU A 256 -12.47 5.67 -17.46
C LEU A 256 -12.40 5.88 -18.96
N ASP A 257 -11.39 6.61 -19.39
CA ASP A 257 -11.00 6.81 -20.77
C ASP A 257 -9.72 6.01 -21.04
N LEU A 258 -9.79 5.05 -21.93
CA LEU A 258 -8.70 4.18 -22.33
C LEU A 258 -8.27 4.55 -23.75
N LYS A 259 -6.98 4.87 -23.93
CA LYS A 259 -6.36 5.08 -25.25
C LYS A 259 -5.18 4.13 -25.36
N VAL A 260 -5.40 3.00 -26.02
CA VAL A 260 -4.43 1.90 -26.05
C VAL A 260 -4.18 1.39 -27.47
N ARG A 261 -2.96 0.98 -27.72
CA ARG A 261 -2.53 0.25 -28.91
C ARG A 261 -2.18 -1.17 -28.51
N LEU A 262 -2.63 -2.14 -29.29
CA LEU A 262 -2.31 -3.53 -29.07
C LEU A 262 -1.02 -3.89 -29.82
N SER A 263 -0.14 -4.67 -29.21
CA SER A 263 0.98 -5.28 -29.90
C SER A 263 0.49 -6.20 -31.03
N GLN A 264 1.32 -6.40 -32.07
CA GLN A 264 0.97 -7.30 -33.17
C GLN A 264 0.68 -8.71 -32.65
N LYS A 265 1.49 -9.19 -31.71
CA LYS A 265 1.29 -10.48 -31.03
C LYS A 265 -0.11 -10.60 -30.42
N LEU A 266 -0.54 -9.57 -29.69
CA LEU A 266 -1.84 -9.56 -29.03
C LEU A 266 -2.99 -9.47 -30.05
N GLN A 267 -2.83 -8.72 -31.15
CA GLN A 267 -3.79 -8.65 -32.24
C GLN A 267 -3.98 -10.03 -32.90
N ASP A 268 -2.89 -10.73 -33.16
CA ASP A 268 -2.92 -12.07 -33.77
C ASP A 268 -3.60 -13.09 -32.84
N GLN A 269 -3.35 -13.00 -31.53
CA GLN A 269 -3.97 -13.86 -30.51
C GLN A 269 -5.46 -13.57 -30.32
N LEU A 270 -5.89 -12.33 -30.43
CA LEU A 270 -7.31 -11.95 -30.37
C LEU A 270 -8.10 -12.43 -31.59
N GLY A 271 -7.45 -12.61 -32.74
CA GLY A 271 -8.07 -13.12 -33.93
C GLY A 271 -9.37 -12.39 -34.32
N PRO A 272 -10.52 -13.13 -34.43
CA PRO A 272 -11.81 -12.52 -34.81
C PRO A 272 -12.31 -11.42 -33.87
N LEU A 273 -11.87 -11.41 -32.58
CA LEU A 273 -12.29 -10.37 -31.65
C LEU A 273 -11.69 -9.00 -31.99
N THR A 274 -10.57 -8.95 -32.72
CA THR A 274 -10.02 -7.70 -33.26
C THR A 274 -11.01 -6.98 -34.15
N MET A 275 -11.85 -7.73 -34.90
CA MET A 275 -12.90 -7.15 -35.75
C MET A 275 -13.96 -6.42 -34.92
N MET A 276 -14.30 -6.95 -33.75
CA MET A 276 -15.25 -6.30 -32.83
C MET A 276 -14.66 -5.01 -32.25
N LEU A 277 -13.35 -4.98 -32.04
CA LEU A 277 -12.65 -3.80 -31.55
C LEU A 277 -12.46 -2.70 -32.60
N GLN A 278 -12.58 -3.04 -33.90
CA GLN A 278 -12.43 -2.04 -34.99
C GLN A 278 -13.38 -0.85 -34.84
N GLY A 279 -14.57 -1.06 -34.27
CA GLY A 279 -15.52 0.00 -33.97
C GLY A 279 -14.98 1.09 -33.01
N PHE A 280 -13.96 0.79 -32.26
CA PHE A 280 -13.32 1.71 -31.27
C PHE A 280 -11.98 2.26 -31.78
N ARG A 281 -11.57 1.94 -32.99
CA ARG A 281 -10.28 2.34 -33.53
C ARG A 281 -10.28 3.81 -33.93
N CYS A 282 -9.27 4.56 -33.45
CA CYS A 282 -8.99 5.94 -33.79
C CYS A 282 -7.51 6.03 -34.24
N GLY A 283 -7.26 5.95 -35.54
CA GLY A 283 -5.91 5.83 -36.07
C GLY A 283 -5.26 4.51 -35.63
N ASP A 284 -4.11 4.59 -34.96
CA ASP A 284 -3.37 3.43 -34.45
C ASP A 284 -3.82 2.98 -33.06
N PHE A 285 -4.69 3.74 -32.40
CA PHE A 285 -5.15 3.49 -31.04
C PHE A 285 -6.62 3.00 -31.03
N PHE A 286 -6.94 2.25 -30.01
CA PHE A 286 -8.31 2.00 -29.61
C PHE A 286 -8.66 3.02 -28.52
N ASP A 287 -9.69 3.81 -28.76
CA ASP A 287 -10.17 4.85 -27.86
C ASP A 287 -11.53 4.42 -27.29
N VAL A 288 -11.50 3.98 -26.03
CA VAL A 288 -12.62 3.32 -25.38
C VAL A 288 -12.98 4.03 -24.10
N LYS A 289 -14.24 4.34 -23.92
CA LYS A 289 -14.77 4.86 -22.67
C LYS A 289 -15.53 3.77 -21.92
N ILE A 290 -15.11 3.51 -20.67
CA ILE A 290 -15.72 2.55 -19.77
C ILE A 290 -16.51 3.30 -18.70
N ARG A 291 -17.81 3.00 -18.61
CA ARG A 291 -18.69 3.58 -17.59
C ARG A 291 -19.50 2.49 -16.92
N GLY A 292 -19.93 2.75 -15.69
CA GLY A 292 -20.80 1.84 -14.97
C GLY A 292 -20.49 1.77 -13.48
N THR A 293 -20.72 0.62 -12.91
CA THR A 293 -20.32 0.27 -11.53
C THR A 293 -19.43 -0.97 -11.55
N PHE A 294 -18.73 -1.27 -10.46
CA PHE A 294 -17.96 -2.51 -10.35
C PHE A 294 -18.86 -3.76 -10.51
N ARG A 295 -20.14 -3.64 -10.14
CA ARG A 295 -21.11 -4.71 -10.30
C ARG A 295 -21.58 -4.88 -11.72
N GLN A 296 -21.72 -3.77 -12.45
CA GLN A 296 -22.26 -3.77 -13.81
C GLN A 296 -21.59 -2.68 -14.64
N ILE A 297 -20.68 -3.11 -15.50
CA ILE A 297 -20.03 -2.23 -16.47
C ILE A 297 -20.99 -2.07 -17.66
N SER A 298 -21.29 -0.83 -18.05
CA SER A 298 -22.03 -0.54 -19.27
C SER A 298 -21.22 -0.95 -20.51
N PRO A 299 -21.86 -1.32 -21.61
CA PRO A 299 -21.13 -1.56 -22.85
C PRO A 299 -20.18 -0.39 -23.16
N PRO A 300 -18.96 -0.66 -23.61
CA PRO A 300 -17.99 0.38 -23.89
C PRO A 300 -18.51 1.31 -24.99
N PHE A 301 -18.24 2.59 -24.85
CA PHE A 301 -18.58 3.60 -25.85
C PHE A 301 -17.32 4.02 -26.60
N ARG A 302 -17.50 4.29 -27.89
CA ARG A 302 -16.44 4.90 -28.68
C ARG A 302 -16.33 6.38 -28.28
N ASN A 303 -15.12 6.85 -27.93
CA ASN A 303 -14.86 8.28 -27.91
C ASN A 303 -14.89 8.82 -29.34
N ARG A 304 -15.30 10.09 -29.48
CA ARG A 304 -15.13 10.76 -30.77
C ARG A 304 -13.64 10.92 -31.00
N CYS A 305 -13.15 10.37 -32.12
CA CYS A 305 -11.76 10.59 -32.53
C CYS A 305 -11.54 12.11 -32.68
N THR A 306 -10.81 12.72 -31.76
CA THR A 306 -10.43 14.12 -31.79
C THR A 306 -8.97 14.23 -32.24
#